data_1d75d6523f96ce5037a296a785a1754b
#
_entry.id   1d75d6523f96ce5037a296a785a1754b
#
_cell.length_a   1.000
_cell.length_b   1.000
_cell.length_c   1.000
_cell.angle_alpha   90.00
_cell.angle_beta   90.00
_cell.angle_gamma   90.00
#
_symmetry.space_group_name_H-M   'P 1'
#
loop_
_entity.id
_entity.type
_entity.pdbx_description
1 polymer ?
#
loop_
_entity_poly.entity_id
_entity_poly.type
_entity_poly.pdbx_seq_one_letter_code
_entity_poly.pdbx_strand_id
1 'polypeptide(L)'
;MLTYKKLFDNPGKLIRFTGLTVIQFKTLSERLKPLWDKVERKRLTRNDRKRSIGGGRRYQLKTIEDKILLILVFYRTYVVYELLGWVFNLDGANVCRMIQKLIPLVEEAADPTLRFAIKDILKKRKKVRSFEEFARLYPDLVELVIDSTEQKRKRPTNKKKQKNFYSGKKHQHGFKTQIVVNRRGRIVNVSRSYPARVHDKTLLIKEKTLDKLPSDIKKLLDKGYVKIQKLYPLHTIFIPVKRHRWKHALTRSEKIFNTKLSKKRVTVEHNISRLKKYQILSQIYRSDEKDYNYHFRNIAALCNFRLAFKQLDSS
;
A
#
# COMPACT_ATOMS: atom_id res chain seq x y z
N MET A 1 23.72 -11.62 15.71
CA MET A 1 23.14 -10.41 15.13
C MET A 1 22.99 -10.57 13.63
N LEU A 2 21.80 -10.36 13.11
CA LEU A 2 21.51 -10.28 11.68
C LEU A 2 21.97 -8.93 11.14
N THR A 3 22.72 -8.92 10.03
CA THR A 3 23.21 -7.72 9.35
C THR A 3 22.99 -7.82 7.86
N TYR A 4 22.93 -6.69 7.17
CA TYR A 4 22.84 -6.66 5.71
C TYR A 4 24.03 -7.38 5.06
N LYS A 5 25.26 -7.19 5.57
CA LYS A 5 26.46 -7.86 5.06
C LYS A 5 26.29 -9.38 5.01
N LYS A 6 25.78 -10.00 6.08
CA LYS A 6 25.51 -11.46 6.11
C LYS A 6 24.47 -11.93 5.11
N LEU A 7 23.50 -11.08 4.74
CA LEU A 7 22.46 -11.42 3.78
C LEU A 7 22.86 -11.07 2.35
N PHE A 8 23.79 -10.14 2.17
CA PHE A 8 24.30 -9.77 0.85
C PHE A 8 24.92 -10.98 0.14
N ASP A 9 25.69 -11.78 0.89
CA ASP A 9 26.31 -13.00 0.39
C ASP A 9 25.31 -14.16 0.18
N ASN A 10 24.04 -13.94 0.52
CA ASN A 10 22.96 -14.92 0.35
C ASN A 10 21.69 -14.26 -0.20
N PRO A 11 21.65 -13.94 -1.52
CA PRO A 11 20.53 -13.23 -2.16
C PRO A 11 19.17 -13.90 -1.96
N GLY A 12 19.12 -15.24 -1.92
CA GLY A 12 17.91 -15.99 -1.69
C GLY A 12 17.30 -15.73 -0.30
N LYS A 13 18.14 -15.66 0.73
CA LYS A 13 17.67 -15.30 2.09
C LYS A 13 17.24 -13.84 2.16
N LEU A 14 17.99 -12.92 1.52
CA LEU A 14 17.62 -11.51 1.47
C LEU A 14 16.22 -11.32 0.91
N ILE A 15 15.90 -11.94 -0.23
CA ILE A 15 14.55 -11.88 -0.84
C ILE A 15 13.49 -12.47 0.09
N ARG A 16 13.76 -13.59 0.75
CA ARG A 16 12.78 -14.21 1.68
C ARG A 16 12.47 -13.30 2.86
N PHE A 17 13.49 -12.64 3.44
CA PHE A 17 13.34 -11.79 4.63
C PHE A 17 12.84 -10.39 4.33
N THR A 18 13.13 -9.85 3.15
CA THR A 18 12.80 -8.44 2.82
C THR A 18 11.75 -8.31 1.71
N GLY A 19 11.67 -9.30 0.83
CA GLY A 19 10.92 -9.25 -0.41
C GLY A 19 11.64 -8.51 -1.54
N LEU A 20 12.90 -8.06 -1.36
CA LEU A 20 13.69 -7.29 -2.32
C LEU A 20 14.92 -8.09 -2.79
N THR A 21 15.30 -7.91 -4.05
CA THR A 21 16.60 -8.36 -4.57
C THR A 21 17.73 -7.50 -4.02
N VAL A 22 18.99 -7.92 -4.20
CA VAL A 22 20.16 -7.15 -3.77
C VAL A 22 20.18 -5.75 -4.40
N ILE A 23 19.92 -5.67 -5.71
CA ILE A 23 19.89 -4.40 -6.46
C ILE A 23 18.78 -3.50 -5.93
N GLN A 24 17.58 -4.02 -5.76
CA GLN A 24 16.43 -3.29 -5.20
C GLN A 24 16.73 -2.80 -3.78
N PHE A 25 17.35 -3.63 -2.95
CA PHE A 25 17.70 -3.26 -1.58
C PHE A 25 18.74 -2.13 -1.56
N LYS A 26 19.81 -2.22 -2.37
CA LYS A 26 20.82 -1.15 -2.50
C LYS A 26 20.17 0.17 -2.94
N THR A 27 19.40 0.15 -4.02
CA THR A 27 18.72 1.35 -4.53
C THR A 27 17.78 1.96 -3.49
N LEU A 28 17.03 1.13 -2.74
CA LEU A 28 16.20 1.64 -1.64
C LEU A 28 17.03 2.28 -0.54
N SER A 29 18.18 1.69 -0.20
CA SER A 29 19.09 2.21 0.83
C SER A 29 19.69 3.56 0.43
N GLU A 30 20.13 3.69 -0.82
CA GLU A 30 20.65 4.93 -1.38
C GLU A 30 19.60 6.05 -1.33
N ARG A 31 18.35 5.76 -1.67
CA ARG A 31 17.26 6.73 -1.62
C ARG A 31 16.83 7.09 -0.19
N LEU A 32 16.85 6.13 0.73
CA LEU A 32 16.41 6.36 2.11
C LEU A 32 17.47 7.07 2.96
N LYS A 33 18.76 6.88 2.66
CA LYS A 33 19.87 7.50 3.42
C LYS A 33 19.74 9.01 3.57
N PRO A 34 19.59 9.82 2.51
CA PRO A 34 19.47 11.28 2.65
C PRO A 34 18.21 11.69 3.43
N LEU A 35 17.10 10.96 3.32
CA LEU A 35 15.90 11.20 4.11
C LEU A 35 16.13 10.94 5.60
N TRP A 36 16.81 9.85 5.93
CA TRP A 36 17.22 9.53 7.30
C TRP A 36 18.13 10.61 7.87
N ASP A 37 19.17 10.98 7.14
CA ASP A 37 20.15 11.98 7.59
C ASP A 37 19.49 13.33 7.85
N LYS A 38 18.56 13.74 7.00
CA LYS A 38 17.76 14.96 7.18
C LYS A 38 16.93 14.93 8.47
N VAL A 39 16.23 13.83 8.75
CA VAL A 39 15.39 13.68 9.95
C VAL A 39 16.26 13.62 11.21
N GLU A 40 17.35 12.86 11.18
CA GLU A 40 18.26 12.78 12.32
C GLU A 40 18.97 14.12 12.59
N ARG A 41 19.39 14.84 11.55
CA ARG A 41 19.96 16.19 11.70
C ARG A 41 18.96 17.13 12.38
N LYS A 42 17.70 17.18 11.88
CA LYS A 42 16.64 18.00 12.50
C LYS A 42 16.39 17.64 13.97
N ARG A 43 16.37 16.33 14.31
CA ARG A 43 16.24 15.85 15.68
C ARG A 43 17.40 16.24 16.56
N LEU A 44 18.60 16.27 16.01
CA LEU A 44 19.84 16.57 16.73
C LEU A 44 20.12 18.07 16.84
N THR A 45 19.56 18.89 15.98
CA THR A 45 19.68 20.36 16.02
C THR A 45 18.58 20.92 16.91
N ARG A 46 18.79 20.91 18.26
CA ARG A 46 17.94 21.56 19.25
C ARG A 46 18.65 22.75 19.84
N ASN A 47 17.91 23.83 20.11
CA ASN A 47 18.46 25.06 20.70
C ASN A 47 18.99 24.88 22.12
N ASP A 48 18.47 23.89 22.86
CA ASP A 48 18.86 23.56 24.25
C ASP A 48 19.99 22.53 24.35
N ARG A 49 20.62 22.16 23.22
CA ARG A 49 21.64 21.13 23.18
C ARG A 49 22.98 21.64 23.73
N LYS A 50 23.45 21.02 24.81
CA LYS A 50 24.76 21.31 25.45
C LYS A 50 25.96 20.60 24.78
N ARG A 51 25.78 19.54 24.02
CA ARG A 51 26.82 18.74 23.39
C ARG A 51 26.81 18.84 21.87
N SER A 52 27.94 18.76 21.22
CA SER A 52 28.08 18.72 19.76
C SER A 52 27.26 17.58 19.14
N ILE A 53 26.87 17.72 17.86
CA ILE A 53 26.18 16.67 17.10
C ILE A 53 27.10 15.45 16.99
N GLY A 54 26.65 14.26 17.38
CA GLY A 54 27.43 13.02 17.39
C GLY A 54 28.01 12.63 18.74
N GLY A 55 28.00 13.51 19.74
CA GLY A 55 28.54 13.24 21.10
C GLY A 55 27.68 12.33 21.99
N GLY A 56 26.65 11.68 21.46
CA GLY A 56 25.79 10.74 22.18
C GLY A 56 26.14 9.27 21.90
N ARG A 57 25.46 8.34 22.60
CA ARG A 57 25.62 6.90 22.35
C ARG A 57 25.24 6.57 20.91
N ARG A 58 26.15 5.92 20.19
CA ARG A 58 25.92 5.49 18.80
C ARG A 58 24.79 4.44 18.72
N TYR A 59 24.04 4.44 17.61
CA TYR A 59 23.08 3.36 17.34
C TYR A 59 23.78 2.00 17.23
N GLN A 60 23.16 0.98 17.79
CA GLN A 60 23.62 -0.41 17.62
C GLN A 60 23.60 -0.82 16.14
N LEU A 61 22.52 -0.45 15.41
CA LEU A 61 22.50 -0.57 13.95
C LEU A 61 23.24 0.62 13.36
N LYS A 62 24.52 0.40 13.03
CA LYS A 62 25.44 1.47 12.58
C LYS A 62 25.10 1.97 11.19
N THR A 63 24.78 1.07 10.25
CA THR A 63 24.54 1.38 8.85
C THR A 63 23.06 1.67 8.57
N ILE A 64 22.76 2.36 7.48
CA ILE A 64 21.38 2.59 7.03
C ILE A 64 20.77 1.29 6.53
N GLU A 65 21.57 0.43 5.91
CA GLU A 65 21.17 -0.87 5.40
C GLU A 65 20.65 -1.77 6.53
N ASP A 66 21.31 -1.82 7.69
CA ASP A 66 20.85 -2.60 8.84
C ASP A 66 19.53 -2.06 9.40
N LYS A 67 19.34 -0.73 9.39
CA LYS A 67 18.07 -0.10 9.81
C LYS A 67 16.92 -0.44 8.85
N ILE A 68 17.20 -0.38 7.55
CA ILE A 68 16.21 -0.76 6.51
C ILE A 68 15.90 -2.26 6.58
N LEU A 69 16.92 -3.09 6.79
CA LEU A 69 16.76 -4.53 6.98
C LEU A 69 15.79 -4.82 8.13
N LEU A 70 15.94 -4.15 9.27
CA LEU A 70 15.06 -4.33 10.43
C LEU A 70 13.59 -4.06 10.08
N ILE A 71 13.27 -2.92 9.43
CA ILE A 71 11.87 -2.60 9.11
C ILE A 71 11.31 -3.51 8.01
N LEU A 72 12.11 -3.90 7.02
CA LEU A 72 11.66 -4.81 5.97
C LEU A 72 11.40 -6.22 6.51
N VAL A 73 12.26 -6.73 7.39
CA VAL A 73 12.04 -8.00 8.11
C VAL A 73 10.78 -7.91 8.95
N PHE A 74 10.57 -6.82 9.69
CA PHE A 74 9.33 -6.60 10.44
C PHE A 74 8.10 -6.64 9.54
N TYR A 75 8.09 -5.96 8.41
CA TYR A 75 6.97 -5.98 7.48
C TYR A 75 6.73 -7.37 6.89
N ARG A 76 7.81 -8.07 6.57
CA ARG A 76 7.74 -9.37 5.89
C ARG A 76 7.29 -10.49 6.82
N THR A 77 7.72 -10.49 8.08
CA THR A 77 7.49 -11.58 9.03
C THR A 77 6.46 -11.25 10.10
N TYR A 78 6.32 -9.96 10.45
CA TYR A 78 5.45 -9.42 11.50
C TYR A 78 5.61 -10.12 12.85
N VAL A 79 6.85 -10.43 13.23
CA VAL A 79 7.20 -10.99 14.54
C VAL A 79 7.08 -9.92 15.63
N VAL A 80 7.07 -10.35 16.90
CA VAL A 80 7.07 -9.44 18.06
C VAL A 80 8.40 -8.71 18.17
N TYR A 81 8.39 -7.52 18.76
CA TYR A 81 9.59 -6.68 18.85
C TYR A 81 10.72 -7.31 19.66
N GLU A 82 10.39 -8.11 20.67
CA GLU A 82 11.36 -8.85 21.49
C GLU A 82 12.15 -9.86 20.65
N LEU A 83 11.45 -10.66 19.81
CA LEU A 83 12.10 -11.61 18.92
C LEU A 83 12.96 -10.89 17.87
N LEU A 84 12.42 -9.80 17.31
CA LEU A 84 13.18 -8.98 16.36
C LEU A 84 14.42 -8.35 17.04
N GLY A 85 14.26 -7.92 18.29
CA GLY A 85 15.35 -7.42 19.14
C GLY A 85 16.45 -8.46 19.33
N TRP A 86 16.08 -9.68 19.64
CA TRP A 86 17.03 -10.78 19.77
C TRP A 86 17.81 -11.02 18.48
N VAL A 87 17.12 -11.03 17.34
CA VAL A 87 17.72 -11.22 16.00
C VAL A 87 18.73 -10.10 15.66
N PHE A 88 18.42 -8.85 16.00
CA PHE A 88 19.24 -7.66 15.69
C PHE A 88 20.12 -7.19 16.85
N ASN A 89 20.17 -7.93 17.95
CA ASN A 89 20.88 -7.56 19.19
C ASN A 89 20.46 -6.18 19.71
N LEU A 90 19.14 -5.99 19.83
CA LEU A 90 18.49 -4.80 20.34
C LEU A 90 17.49 -5.17 21.42
N ASP A 91 17.21 -4.25 22.32
CA ASP A 91 16.03 -4.31 23.17
C ASP A 91 14.74 -4.04 22.38
N GLY A 92 13.62 -4.70 22.72
CA GLY A 92 12.33 -4.56 22.00
C GLY A 92 11.82 -3.12 21.94
N ALA A 93 12.06 -2.31 22.99
CA ALA A 93 11.70 -0.89 22.99
C ALA A 93 12.55 -0.10 21.98
N ASN A 94 13.82 -0.46 21.78
CA ASN A 94 14.69 0.17 20.78
C ASN A 94 14.30 -0.24 19.36
N VAL A 95 13.84 -1.49 19.16
CA VAL A 95 13.22 -1.93 17.90
C VAL A 95 11.99 -1.08 17.59
N CYS A 96 11.07 -0.91 18.53
CA CYS A 96 9.89 -0.07 18.37
C CYS A 96 10.25 1.37 17.97
N ARG A 97 11.16 2.00 18.72
CA ARG A 97 11.64 3.37 18.43
C ARG A 97 12.28 3.49 17.05
N MET A 98 13.06 2.49 16.63
CA MET A 98 13.69 2.48 15.30
C MET A 98 12.65 2.35 14.19
N ILE A 99 11.67 1.44 14.33
CA ILE A 99 10.58 1.28 13.37
C ILE A 99 9.77 2.58 13.24
N GLN A 100 9.41 3.21 14.37
CA GLN A 100 8.67 4.49 14.39
C GLN A 100 9.40 5.61 13.63
N LYS A 101 10.74 5.67 13.69
CA LYS A 101 11.53 6.62 12.92
C LYS A 101 11.56 6.33 11.42
N LEU A 102 11.54 5.06 11.03
CA LEU A 102 11.64 4.62 9.64
C LEU A 102 10.29 4.65 8.90
N ILE A 103 9.18 4.43 9.61
CA ILE A 103 7.82 4.40 9.02
C ILE A 103 7.56 5.60 8.08
N PRO A 104 7.81 6.86 8.44
CA PRO A 104 7.50 8.00 7.57
C PRO A 104 8.41 8.12 6.34
N LEU A 105 9.50 7.38 6.28
CA LEU A 105 10.53 7.50 5.24
C LEU A 105 10.40 6.46 4.13
N VAL A 106 9.83 5.29 4.43
CA VAL A 106 9.82 4.14 3.49
C VAL A 106 9.01 4.44 2.23
N GLU A 107 7.82 5.05 2.36
CA GLU A 107 6.99 5.41 1.20
C GLU A 107 7.72 6.37 0.28
N GLU A 108 8.34 7.42 0.84
CA GLU A 108 9.04 8.44 0.09
C GLU A 108 10.28 7.88 -0.63
N ALA A 109 11.02 6.99 0.02
CA ALA A 109 12.18 6.33 -0.58
C ALA A 109 11.78 5.33 -1.69
N ALA A 110 10.70 4.56 -1.49
CA ALA A 110 10.28 3.52 -2.42
C ALA A 110 9.48 4.07 -3.62
N ASP A 111 8.48 4.91 -3.38
CA ASP A 111 7.66 5.55 -4.42
C ASP A 111 7.18 6.94 -3.98
N PRO A 112 8.00 7.98 -4.13
CA PRO A 112 7.67 9.35 -3.74
C PRO A 112 6.44 9.89 -4.48
N THR A 113 6.11 9.32 -5.63
CA THR A 113 4.99 9.78 -6.46
C THR A 113 3.64 9.22 -6.03
N LEU A 114 3.59 8.14 -5.23
CA LEU A 114 2.36 7.48 -4.82
C LEU A 114 1.36 8.44 -4.13
N ARG A 115 1.87 9.40 -3.34
CA ARG A 115 1.03 10.41 -2.66
C ARG A 115 0.25 11.29 -3.62
N PHE A 116 0.79 11.52 -4.82
CA PHE A 116 0.25 12.47 -5.78
C PHE A 116 -0.28 11.78 -7.04
N ALA A 117 -0.06 10.47 -7.20
CA ALA A 117 -0.31 9.76 -8.45
C ALA A 117 -1.74 9.92 -8.97
N ILE A 118 -2.76 9.86 -8.10
CA ILE A 118 -4.15 10.05 -8.51
C ILE A 118 -4.42 11.49 -9.01
N LYS A 119 -3.82 12.49 -8.34
CA LYS A 119 -3.95 13.90 -8.77
C LYS A 119 -3.17 14.16 -10.05
N ASP A 120 -2.06 13.45 -10.25
CA ASP A 120 -1.23 13.54 -11.44
C ASP A 120 -1.98 13.01 -12.68
N ILE A 121 -2.79 11.96 -12.53
CA ILE A 121 -3.66 11.47 -13.60
C ILE A 121 -4.62 12.57 -14.09
N LEU A 122 -5.26 13.28 -13.14
CA LEU A 122 -6.16 14.38 -13.47
C LEU A 122 -5.42 15.54 -14.18
N LYS A 123 -4.21 15.89 -13.71
CA LYS A 123 -3.36 16.91 -14.35
C LYS A 123 -2.95 16.51 -15.75
N LYS A 124 -2.52 15.28 -15.97
CA LYS A 124 -2.15 14.73 -17.29
C LYS A 124 -3.33 14.79 -18.25
N ARG A 125 -4.53 14.39 -17.79
CA ARG A 125 -5.73 14.45 -18.65
C ARG A 125 -6.12 15.88 -19.03
N LYS A 126 -5.98 16.85 -18.14
CA LYS A 126 -6.27 18.26 -18.42
C LYS A 126 -5.27 18.92 -19.40
N LYS A 127 -4.08 18.35 -19.56
CA LYS A 127 -3.03 18.89 -20.48
C LYS A 127 -3.22 18.48 -21.92
N VAL A 128 -4.07 17.51 -22.20
CA VAL A 128 -4.31 16.99 -23.56
C VAL A 128 -5.70 17.37 -24.04
N ARG A 129 -5.85 17.59 -25.34
CA ARG A 129 -7.09 18.09 -25.96
C ARG A 129 -8.16 17.00 -26.03
N SER A 130 -7.78 15.78 -26.39
CA SER A 130 -8.73 14.68 -26.58
C SER A 130 -8.41 13.45 -25.70
N PHE A 131 -9.39 12.54 -25.59
CA PHE A 131 -9.16 11.26 -24.91
C PHE A 131 -8.25 10.34 -25.72
N GLU A 132 -8.30 10.42 -27.04
CA GLU A 132 -7.44 9.66 -27.97
C GLU A 132 -5.97 10.06 -27.79
N GLU A 133 -5.69 11.36 -27.68
CA GLU A 133 -4.35 11.86 -27.38
C GLU A 133 -3.89 11.38 -25.99
N PHE A 134 -4.77 11.45 -24.99
CA PHE A 134 -4.47 10.92 -23.64
C PHE A 134 -4.17 9.42 -23.67
N ALA A 135 -4.96 8.65 -24.43
CA ALA A 135 -4.78 7.20 -24.55
C ALA A 135 -3.46 6.84 -25.24
N ARG A 136 -3.03 7.62 -26.20
CA ARG A 136 -1.75 7.45 -26.89
C ARG A 136 -0.57 7.75 -25.98
N LEU A 137 -0.62 8.85 -25.23
CA LEU A 137 0.47 9.28 -24.36
C LEU A 137 0.54 8.49 -23.05
N TYR A 138 -0.61 8.05 -22.53
CA TYR A 138 -0.72 7.39 -21.23
C TYR A 138 -1.59 6.11 -21.30
N PRO A 139 -1.21 5.12 -22.12
CA PRO A 139 -2.04 3.93 -22.36
C PRO A 139 -2.36 3.12 -21.10
N ASP A 140 -1.51 3.22 -20.06
CA ASP A 140 -1.70 2.53 -18.80
C ASP A 140 -2.75 3.18 -17.90
N LEU A 141 -3.11 4.44 -18.17
CA LEU A 141 -4.03 5.23 -17.33
C LEU A 141 -5.45 5.30 -17.91
N VAL A 142 -5.70 4.74 -19.10
CA VAL A 142 -7.03 4.73 -19.74
C VAL A 142 -8.06 3.86 -19.00
N GLU A 143 -7.56 2.96 -18.19
CA GLU A 143 -8.39 2.01 -17.44
C GLU A 143 -7.80 1.81 -16.02
N LEU A 144 -8.63 2.01 -15.01
CA LEU A 144 -8.27 1.86 -13.61
C LEU A 144 -9.19 0.84 -12.94
N VAL A 145 -8.63 -0.01 -12.12
CA VAL A 145 -9.38 -0.99 -11.31
C VAL A 145 -9.40 -0.51 -9.86
N ILE A 146 -10.58 -0.46 -9.26
CA ILE A 146 -10.79 -0.02 -7.89
C ILE A 146 -11.35 -1.18 -7.08
N ASP A 147 -10.70 -1.51 -5.98
CA ASP A 147 -11.16 -2.55 -5.07
C ASP A 147 -10.75 -2.25 -3.63
N SER A 148 -11.36 -2.94 -2.67
CA SER A 148 -11.09 -2.80 -1.24
C SER A 148 -10.57 -4.10 -0.67
N THR A 149 -9.64 -3.99 0.28
CA THR A 149 -9.15 -5.15 1.03
C THR A 149 -9.39 -4.97 2.51
N GLU A 150 -9.66 -6.07 3.21
CA GLU A 150 -9.84 -6.10 4.65
C GLU A 150 -8.64 -6.74 5.33
N GLN A 151 -8.25 -6.15 6.47
CA GLN A 151 -7.19 -6.62 7.35
C GLN A 151 -7.75 -6.91 8.74
N LYS A 152 -7.56 -8.13 9.23
CA LYS A 152 -7.94 -8.51 10.59
C LYS A 152 -7.13 -7.72 11.62
N ARG A 153 -7.77 -7.28 12.70
CA ARG A 153 -7.15 -6.63 13.85
C ARG A 153 -7.54 -7.31 15.16
N LYS A 154 -6.82 -7.02 16.23
CA LYS A 154 -7.26 -7.39 17.59
C LYS A 154 -8.64 -6.78 17.86
N ARG A 155 -9.49 -7.55 18.56
CA ARG A 155 -10.79 -7.07 19.03
C ARG A 155 -10.59 -5.87 19.96
N PRO A 156 -11.20 -4.71 19.68
CA PRO A 156 -11.13 -3.56 20.58
C PRO A 156 -11.81 -3.88 21.92
N THR A 157 -11.33 -3.30 23.01
CA THR A 157 -11.97 -3.42 24.33
C THR A 157 -13.27 -2.61 24.43
N ASN A 158 -13.29 -1.43 23.83
CA ASN A 158 -14.45 -0.55 23.82
C ASN A 158 -15.58 -1.11 22.93
N LYS A 159 -16.76 -1.33 23.49
CA LYS A 159 -17.97 -1.90 22.82
C LYS A 159 -18.37 -1.12 21.54
N LYS A 160 -18.33 0.21 21.55
CA LYS A 160 -18.64 1.06 20.38
C LYS A 160 -17.64 0.83 19.25
N LYS A 161 -16.35 0.75 19.58
CA LYS A 161 -15.30 0.40 18.60
C LYS A 161 -15.48 -1.04 18.09
N GLN A 162 -15.84 -2.01 18.95
CA GLN A 162 -16.11 -3.39 18.51
C GLN A 162 -17.17 -3.39 17.39
N LYS A 163 -18.32 -2.75 17.62
CA LYS A 163 -19.41 -2.66 16.65
C LYS A 163 -18.97 -2.02 15.32
N ASN A 164 -18.14 -0.98 15.38
CA ASN A 164 -17.68 -0.27 14.18
C ASN A 164 -16.66 -1.07 13.37
N PHE A 165 -15.73 -1.78 14.04
CA PHE A 165 -14.68 -2.54 13.35
C PHE A 165 -15.10 -3.95 12.92
N TYR A 166 -16.30 -4.42 13.30
CA TYR A 166 -16.78 -5.74 12.94
C TYR A 166 -17.27 -5.81 11.49
N SER A 167 -16.67 -6.72 10.71
CA SER A 167 -17.10 -7.06 9.35
C SER A 167 -18.10 -8.21 9.39
N GLY A 168 -19.35 -7.96 9.03
CA GLY A 168 -20.37 -9.02 8.90
C GLY A 168 -20.05 -10.01 7.78
N LYS A 169 -19.32 -9.58 6.73
CA LYS A 169 -18.87 -10.45 5.62
C LYS A 169 -17.77 -11.42 6.02
N LYS A 170 -16.86 -11.01 6.90
CA LYS A 170 -15.67 -11.79 7.31
C LYS A 170 -15.78 -12.33 8.73
N HIS A 171 -16.84 -11.99 9.46
CA HIS A 171 -17.07 -12.38 10.87
C HIS A 171 -15.87 -12.09 11.78
N GLN A 172 -15.21 -10.92 11.56
CA GLN A 172 -14.03 -10.51 12.29
C GLN A 172 -13.92 -9.00 12.42
N HIS A 173 -13.15 -8.51 13.41
CA HIS A 173 -12.80 -7.09 13.52
C HIS A 173 -11.66 -6.78 12.57
N GLY A 174 -11.75 -5.67 11.85
CA GLY A 174 -10.74 -5.34 10.85
C GLY A 174 -10.75 -3.88 10.40
N PHE A 175 -9.73 -3.57 9.63
CA PHE A 175 -9.62 -2.37 8.80
C PHE A 175 -10.02 -2.68 7.36
N LYS A 176 -10.52 -1.67 6.67
CA LYS A 176 -10.79 -1.71 5.23
C LYS A 176 -10.06 -0.58 4.54
N THR A 177 -9.31 -0.90 3.50
CA THR A 177 -8.54 0.05 2.70
C THR A 177 -8.85 -0.16 1.23
N GLN A 178 -9.12 0.93 0.50
CA GLN A 178 -9.34 0.90 -0.94
C GLN A 178 -8.03 1.19 -1.67
N ILE A 179 -7.80 0.47 -2.76
CA ILE A 179 -6.70 0.73 -3.69
C ILE A 179 -7.23 0.99 -5.09
N VAL A 180 -6.52 1.83 -5.83
CA VAL A 180 -6.73 2.07 -7.26
C VAL A 180 -5.48 1.61 -7.99
N VAL A 181 -5.66 0.78 -9.01
CA VAL A 181 -4.57 0.16 -9.74
C VAL A 181 -4.74 0.45 -11.24
N ASN A 182 -3.65 0.78 -11.93
CA ASN A 182 -3.67 0.96 -13.37
C ASN A 182 -3.53 -0.37 -14.13
N ARG A 183 -3.62 -0.32 -15.46
CA ARG A 183 -3.58 -1.50 -16.34
C ARG A 183 -2.30 -2.34 -16.18
N ARG A 184 -1.14 -1.73 -15.90
CA ARG A 184 0.13 -2.43 -15.66
C ARG A 184 0.30 -2.97 -14.24
N GLY A 185 -0.70 -2.77 -13.37
CA GLY A 185 -0.64 -3.24 -11.99
C GLY A 185 0.11 -2.30 -11.04
N ARG A 186 0.34 -1.03 -11.43
CA ARG A 186 0.84 -0.02 -10.51
C ARG A 186 -0.29 0.50 -9.63
N ILE A 187 -0.09 0.55 -8.32
CA ILE A 187 -1.01 1.17 -7.37
C ILE A 187 -0.87 2.69 -7.51
N VAL A 188 -1.93 3.37 -7.93
CA VAL A 188 -1.97 4.82 -8.13
C VAL A 188 -2.69 5.57 -7.02
N ASN A 189 -3.42 4.85 -6.16
CA ASN A 189 -4.00 5.41 -4.94
C ASN A 189 -4.18 4.36 -3.86
N VAL A 190 -3.99 4.80 -2.62
CA VAL A 190 -4.32 4.08 -1.39
C VAL A 190 -5.16 5.02 -0.54
N SER A 191 -6.39 4.63 -0.21
CA SER A 191 -7.27 5.41 0.66
C SER A 191 -6.76 5.42 2.10
N ARG A 192 -7.31 6.29 2.93
CA ARG A 192 -7.28 6.08 4.37
C ARG A 192 -7.97 4.75 4.69
N SER A 193 -7.57 4.15 5.80
CA SER A 193 -8.18 2.92 6.28
C SER A 193 -9.36 3.25 7.18
N TYR A 194 -10.43 2.52 6.98
CA TYR A 194 -11.69 2.67 7.69
C TYR A 194 -12.00 1.40 8.49
N PRO A 195 -12.89 1.48 9.48
CA PRO A 195 -13.43 0.29 10.12
C PRO A 195 -14.06 -0.66 9.10
N ALA A 196 -13.84 -1.97 9.25
CA ALA A 196 -14.26 -2.98 8.27
C ALA A 196 -15.78 -3.04 8.01
N ARG A 197 -16.60 -2.53 8.94
CA ARG A 197 -18.05 -2.39 8.78
C ARG A 197 -18.43 -1.44 7.62
N VAL A 198 -17.56 -0.49 7.28
CA VAL A 198 -17.85 0.48 6.21
C VAL A 198 -18.00 -0.25 4.88
N HIS A 199 -19.10 -0.03 4.18
CA HIS A 199 -19.36 -0.65 2.87
C HIS A 199 -18.42 -0.06 1.80
N ASP A 200 -18.00 -0.87 0.82
CA ASP A 200 -17.02 -0.48 -0.22
C ASP A 200 -17.48 0.78 -0.99
N LYS A 201 -18.76 0.86 -1.35
CA LYS A 201 -19.37 2.03 -1.97
C LYS A 201 -19.27 3.27 -1.07
N THR A 202 -19.57 3.13 0.24
CA THR A 202 -19.48 4.24 1.20
C THR A 202 -18.05 4.73 1.37
N LEU A 203 -17.07 3.82 1.35
CA LEU A 203 -15.66 4.15 1.41
C LEU A 203 -15.24 4.97 0.18
N LEU A 204 -15.63 4.54 -1.01
CA LEU A 204 -15.34 5.24 -2.27
C LEU A 204 -15.89 6.68 -2.27
N ILE A 205 -17.11 6.88 -1.76
CA ILE A 205 -17.74 8.21 -1.65
C ILE A 205 -17.01 9.06 -0.60
N LYS A 206 -16.74 8.52 0.60
CA LYS A 206 -16.04 9.24 1.69
C LYS A 206 -14.64 9.70 1.27
N GLU A 207 -13.92 8.88 0.53
CA GLU A 207 -12.59 9.21 0.00
C GLU A 207 -12.63 10.12 -1.22
N LYS A 208 -13.82 10.39 -1.79
CA LYS A 208 -14.01 11.17 -3.02
C LYS A 208 -13.10 10.64 -4.13
N THR A 209 -13.03 9.30 -4.28
CA THR A 209 -12.08 8.67 -5.19
C THR A 209 -12.39 8.99 -6.64
N LEU A 210 -13.68 8.98 -7.02
CA LEU A 210 -14.10 9.31 -8.39
C LEU A 210 -13.91 10.79 -8.69
N ASP A 211 -14.16 11.69 -7.73
CA ASP A 211 -13.98 13.14 -7.90
C ASP A 211 -12.51 13.52 -8.18
N LYS A 212 -11.57 12.65 -7.80
CA LYS A 212 -10.13 12.84 -8.05
C LYS A 212 -9.68 12.26 -9.38
N LEU A 213 -10.57 11.66 -10.16
CA LEU A 213 -10.27 10.98 -11.41
C LEU A 213 -11.01 11.62 -12.58
N PRO A 214 -10.43 11.68 -13.79
CA PRO A 214 -11.13 12.11 -14.99
C PRO A 214 -12.37 11.27 -15.26
N SER A 215 -13.45 11.91 -15.74
CA SER A 215 -14.74 11.24 -15.99
C SER A 215 -14.67 10.20 -17.10
N ASP A 216 -13.91 10.47 -18.14
CA ASP A 216 -13.77 9.68 -19.37
C ASP A 216 -12.86 8.43 -19.24
N ILE A 217 -11.96 8.38 -18.27
CA ILE A 217 -11.17 7.16 -17.97
C ILE A 217 -12.09 6.04 -17.51
N LYS A 218 -11.86 4.81 -17.99
CA LYS A 218 -12.64 3.63 -17.59
C LYS A 218 -12.31 3.22 -16.15
N LYS A 219 -13.33 3.09 -15.28
CA LYS A 219 -13.23 2.60 -13.91
C LYS A 219 -13.91 1.24 -13.80
N LEU A 220 -13.14 0.24 -13.43
CA LEU A 220 -13.64 -1.12 -13.23
C LEU A 220 -13.81 -1.37 -11.72
N LEU A 221 -15.02 -1.69 -11.32
CA LEU A 221 -15.42 -1.86 -9.91
C LEU A 221 -16.02 -3.25 -9.69
N ASP A 222 -16.06 -3.71 -8.45
CA ASP A 222 -16.74 -4.96 -8.09
C ASP A 222 -18.25 -4.79 -7.93
N LYS A 223 -18.95 -5.92 -7.83
CA LYS A 223 -20.41 -6.00 -7.53
C LYS A 223 -20.80 -5.27 -6.25
N GLY A 224 -19.87 -5.08 -5.30
CA GLY A 224 -20.09 -4.30 -4.08
C GLY A 224 -20.39 -2.82 -4.30
N TYR A 225 -20.13 -2.28 -5.49
CA TYR A 225 -20.32 -0.87 -5.84
C TYR A 225 -21.62 -0.59 -6.61
N VAL A 226 -22.59 -1.51 -6.60
CA VAL A 226 -23.88 -1.37 -7.29
C VAL A 226 -24.53 -0.01 -7.03
N LYS A 227 -25.15 0.57 -8.06
CA LYS A 227 -25.81 1.90 -8.06
C LYS A 227 -24.87 3.09 -7.91
N ILE A 228 -23.53 2.92 -7.97
CA ILE A 228 -22.59 4.05 -7.94
C ILE A 228 -22.70 4.91 -9.22
N GLN A 229 -23.01 4.29 -10.35
CA GLN A 229 -23.19 4.96 -11.66
C GLN A 229 -24.30 6.02 -11.59
N LYS A 230 -25.36 5.79 -10.80
CA LYS A 230 -26.43 6.78 -10.58
C LYS A 230 -25.96 8.03 -9.84
N LEU A 231 -24.95 7.91 -8.99
CA LEU A 231 -24.35 9.03 -8.25
C LEU A 231 -23.29 9.78 -9.07
N TYR A 232 -22.70 9.11 -10.06
CA TYR A 232 -21.65 9.64 -10.92
C TYR A 232 -21.98 9.39 -12.40
N PRO A 233 -23.05 10.00 -12.94
CA PRO A 233 -23.54 9.72 -14.30
C PRO A 233 -22.55 10.10 -15.39
N LEU A 234 -21.69 11.09 -15.16
CA LEU A 234 -20.67 11.54 -16.11
C LEU A 234 -19.45 10.63 -16.17
N HIS A 235 -19.29 9.71 -15.21
CA HIS A 235 -18.11 8.85 -15.16
C HIS A 235 -18.32 7.54 -15.91
N THR A 236 -17.31 7.15 -16.71
CA THR A 236 -17.26 5.85 -17.38
C THR A 236 -16.95 4.74 -16.39
N ILE A 237 -17.99 4.07 -15.87
CA ILE A 237 -17.89 3.05 -14.81
C ILE A 237 -18.45 1.72 -15.29
N PHE A 238 -17.68 0.65 -15.11
CA PHE A 238 -18.06 -0.72 -15.43
C PHE A 238 -18.16 -1.56 -14.14
N ILE A 239 -19.31 -2.16 -13.91
CA ILE A 239 -19.59 -3.05 -12.78
C ILE A 239 -20.17 -4.35 -13.34
N PRO A 240 -19.79 -5.52 -12.83
CA PRO A 240 -20.38 -6.78 -13.27
C PRO A 240 -21.88 -6.80 -13.03
N VAL A 241 -22.62 -7.28 -14.02
CA VAL A 241 -24.07 -7.46 -13.91
C VAL A 241 -24.35 -8.50 -12.80
N LYS A 242 -25.17 -8.10 -11.85
CA LYS A 242 -25.57 -8.96 -10.73
C LYS A 242 -26.88 -9.68 -11.07
N ARG A 243 -26.94 -11.00 -10.79
CA ARG A 243 -28.22 -11.71 -10.81
C ARG A 243 -29.18 -11.06 -9.80
N HIS A 244 -30.33 -10.65 -10.26
CA HIS A 244 -31.35 -10.10 -9.38
C HIS A 244 -32.29 -11.21 -8.87
N ARG A 245 -32.92 -11.00 -7.70
CA ARG A 245 -33.85 -12.00 -7.11
C ARG A 245 -34.92 -12.48 -8.08
N TRP A 246 -35.38 -11.57 -8.93
CA TRP A 246 -36.44 -11.80 -9.91
C TRP A 246 -35.93 -12.17 -11.32
N LYS A 247 -34.64 -12.27 -11.53
CA LYS A 247 -34.00 -12.64 -12.80
C LYS A 247 -33.40 -14.03 -12.67
N HIS A 248 -34.03 -15.03 -13.32
CA HIS A 248 -33.68 -16.44 -13.18
C HIS A 248 -32.23 -16.75 -13.63
N ALA A 249 -31.76 -16.13 -14.71
CA ALA A 249 -30.37 -16.32 -15.18
C ALA A 249 -29.82 -15.04 -15.84
N LEU A 250 -28.49 -14.95 -15.94
CA LEU A 250 -27.82 -13.95 -16.77
C LEU A 250 -27.88 -14.40 -18.23
N THR A 251 -28.11 -13.44 -19.14
CA THR A 251 -28.05 -13.69 -20.58
C THR A 251 -26.62 -14.07 -21.02
N ARG A 252 -26.49 -14.62 -22.21
CA ARG A 252 -25.18 -14.98 -22.80
C ARG A 252 -24.27 -13.73 -22.92
N SER A 253 -24.80 -12.60 -23.35
CA SER A 253 -24.10 -11.34 -23.46
C SER A 253 -23.62 -10.82 -22.11
N GLU A 254 -24.47 -10.87 -21.06
CA GLU A 254 -24.11 -10.47 -19.70
C GLU A 254 -23.01 -11.38 -19.10
N LYS A 255 -23.05 -12.67 -19.38
CA LYS A 255 -21.99 -13.61 -18.97
C LYS A 255 -20.67 -13.27 -19.65
N ILE A 256 -20.68 -13.03 -20.96
CA ILE A 256 -19.47 -12.62 -21.72
C ILE A 256 -18.92 -11.30 -21.19
N PHE A 257 -19.78 -10.31 -20.94
CA PHE A 257 -19.38 -9.03 -20.35
C PHE A 257 -18.72 -9.22 -18.97
N ASN A 258 -19.36 -9.97 -18.08
CA ASN A 258 -18.85 -10.26 -16.75
C ASN A 258 -17.48 -10.97 -16.81
N THR A 259 -17.30 -11.93 -17.72
CA THR A 259 -16.05 -12.66 -17.93
C THR A 259 -14.95 -11.71 -18.41
N LYS A 260 -15.22 -10.87 -19.41
CA LYS A 260 -14.26 -9.86 -19.89
C LYS A 260 -13.85 -8.88 -18.79
N LEU A 261 -14.82 -8.43 -17.98
CA LEU A 261 -14.57 -7.52 -16.87
C LEU A 261 -13.76 -8.19 -15.75
N SER A 262 -14.07 -9.43 -15.42
CA SER A 262 -13.35 -10.23 -14.42
C SER A 262 -11.88 -10.41 -14.81
N LYS A 263 -11.59 -10.80 -16.06
CA LYS A 263 -10.22 -10.93 -16.57
C LYS A 263 -9.39 -9.66 -16.37
N LYS A 264 -9.99 -8.49 -16.56
CA LYS A 264 -9.30 -7.20 -16.33
C LYS A 264 -9.12 -6.90 -14.84
N ARG A 265 -10.08 -7.27 -14.00
CA ARG A 265 -10.03 -7.04 -12.56
C ARG A 265 -9.02 -7.92 -11.83
N VAL A 266 -8.58 -9.04 -12.41
CA VAL A 266 -7.50 -9.88 -11.88
C VAL A 266 -6.25 -9.06 -11.51
N THR A 267 -5.98 -7.97 -12.20
CA THR A 267 -4.84 -7.08 -11.91
C THR A 267 -4.87 -6.53 -10.48
N VAL A 268 -6.04 -6.11 -9.96
CA VAL A 268 -6.14 -5.61 -8.58
C VAL A 268 -6.06 -6.76 -7.56
N GLU A 269 -6.61 -7.92 -7.88
CA GLU A 269 -6.51 -9.12 -7.04
C GLU A 269 -5.05 -9.56 -6.87
N HIS A 270 -4.27 -9.56 -7.96
CA HIS A 270 -2.83 -9.80 -7.91
C HIS A 270 -2.09 -8.77 -7.04
N ASN A 271 -2.50 -7.48 -7.08
CA ASN A 271 -1.91 -6.47 -6.21
C ASN A 271 -2.26 -6.69 -4.74
N ILE A 272 -3.51 -7.02 -4.43
CA ILE A 272 -3.92 -7.37 -3.07
C ILE A 272 -3.12 -8.59 -2.57
N SER A 273 -2.94 -9.61 -3.41
CA SER A 273 -2.11 -10.77 -3.10
C SER A 273 -0.64 -10.38 -2.83
N ARG A 274 -0.05 -9.48 -3.65
CA ARG A 274 1.31 -8.96 -3.44
C ARG A 274 1.45 -8.20 -2.12
N LEU A 275 0.49 -7.35 -1.77
CA LEU A 275 0.45 -6.63 -0.50
C LEU A 275 0.40 -7.63 0.68
N LYS A 276 -0.44 -8.67 0.59
CA LYS A 276 -0.60 -9.68 1.65
C LYS A 276 0.56 -10.66 1.79
N LYS A 277 1.54 -10.66 0.87
CA LYS A 277 2.82 -11.35 1.08
C LYS A 277 3.63 -10.75 2.23
N TYR A 278 3.37 -9.52 2.60
CA TYR A 278 3.91 -8.90 3.81
C TYR A 278 2.99 -9.24 4.99
N GLN A 279 3.51 -10.01 5.93
CA GLN A 279 2.72 -10.60 7.02
C GLN A 279 2.00 -9.57 7.89
N ILE A 280 2.54 -8.35 7.98
CA ILE A 280 1.87 -7.25 8.67
C ILE A 280 0.50 -6.90 8.06
N LEU A 281 0.28 -7.18 6.76
CA LEU A 281 -1.01 -6.97 6.06
C LEU A 281 -1.84 -8.26 5.91
N SER A 282 -1.38 -9.40 6.39
CA SER A 282 -2.13 -10.67 6.33
C SER A 282 -2.47 -11.24 7.69
N GLN A 283 -1.57 -11.13 8.67
CA GLN A 283 -1.82 -11.55 10.05
C GLN A 283 -2.75 -10.59 10.79
N ILE A 284 -3.15 -10.94 12.01
CA ILE A 284 -3.89 -10.06 12.90
C ILE A 284 -3.04 -8.83 13.24
N TYR A 285 -3.50 -7.65 12.84
CA TYR A 285 -2.79 -6.41 13.11
C TYR A 285 -2.75 -6.12 14.61
N ARG A 286 -1.54 -5.96 15.17
CA ARG A 286 -1.25 -5.84 16.60
C ARG A 286 -0.67 -4.49 16.99
N SER A 287 -0.08 -3.76 16.02
CA SER A 287 0.51 -2.44 16.25
C SER A 287 -0.55 -1.36 16.46
N ASP A 288 -0.12 -0.14 16.76
CA ASP A 288 -1.02 0.98 17.00
C ASP A 288 -1.89 1.28 15.76
N GLU A 289 -3.16 1.58 16.00
CA GLU A 289 -4.14 1.88 14.94
C GLU A 289 -3.72 3.07 14.07
N LYS A 290 -3.10 4.10 14.66
CA LYS A 290 -2.61 5.29 13.95
C LYS A 290 -1.54 4.98 12.90
N ASP A 291 -0.74 3.93 13.12
CA ASP A 291 0.36 3.55 12.25
C ASP A 291 -0.09 2.69 11.06
N TYR A 292 -1.31 2.13 11.11
CA TYR A 292 -1.79 1.21 10.09
C TYR A 292 -1.77 1.81 8.67
N ASN A 293 -2.20 3.06 8.52
CA ASN A 293 -2.18 3.76 7.23
C ASN A 293 -0.77 3.89 6.66
N TYR A 294 0.20 4.22 7.51
CA TYR A 294 1.61 4.32 7.09
C TYR A 294 2.16 2.96 6.65
N HIS A 295 1.90 1.91 7.43
CA HIS A 295 2.33 0.56 7.06
C HIS A 295 1.74 0.11 5.74
N PHE A 296 0.43 0.32 5.53
CA PHE A 296 -0.22 -0.05 4.28
C PHE A 296 0.38 0.71 3.08
N ARG A 297 0.57 2.02 3.21
CA ARG A 297 1.16 2.86 2.16
C ARG A 297 2.61 2.50 1.87
N ASN A 298 3.40 2.24 2.89
CA ASN A 298 4.79 1.79 2.76
C ASN A 298 4.88 0.50 1.94
N ILE A 299 4.02 -0.47 2.23
CA ILE A 299 4.02 -1.74 1.50
C ILE A 299 3.50 -1.55 0.07
N ALA A 300 2.51 -0.68 -0.16
CA ALA A 300 2.06 -0.33 -1.50
C ALA A 300 3.19 0.31 -2.32
N ALA A 301 3.94 1.24 -1.73
CA ALA A 301 5.12 1.85 -2.35
C ALA A 301 6.22 0.82 -2.65
N LEU A 302 6.51 -0.11 -1.74
CA LEU A 302 7.44 -1.21 -1.97
C LEU A 302 6.98 -2.15 -3.10
N CYS A 303 5.67 -2.39 -3.22
CA CYS A 303 5.12 -3.18 -4.33
C CYS A 303 5.29 -2.46 -5.68
N ASN A 304 5.04 -1.15 -5.73
CA ASN A 304 5.29 -0.33 -6.92
C ASN A 304 6.77 -0.28 -7.28
N PHE A 305 7.64 -0.08 -6.28
CA PHE A 305 9.09 -0.09 -6.45
C PHE A 305 9.57 -1.38 -7.12
N ARG A 306 9.15 -2.53 -6.61
CA ARG A 306 9.48 -3.84 -7.20
C ARG A 306 8.93 -4.02 -8.61
N LEU A 307 7.75 -3.47 -8.88
CA LEU A 307 7.13 -3.54 -10.20
C LEU A 307 7.94 -2.75 -11.24
N ALA A 308 8.44 -1.57 -10.86
CA ALA A 308 9.27 -0.73 -11.73
C ALA A 308 10.55 -1.47 -12.18
N PHE A 309 11.23 -2.18 -11.28
CA PHE A 309 12.40 -3.00 -11.65
C PHE A 309 12.05 -4.13 -12.64
N LYS A 310 10.90 -4.80 -12.46
CA LYS A 310 10.49 -5.85 -13.39
C LYS A 310 10.20 -5.33 -14.80
N GLN A 311 9.74 -4.10 -14.91
CA GLN A 311 9.45 -3.49 -16.21
C GLN A 311 10.74 -3.08 -16.93
N LEU A 312 11.78 -2.72 -16.20
CA LEU A 312 13.12 -2.45 -16.77
C LEU A 312 13.80 -3.74 -17.27
N ASP A 313 13.61 -4.86 -16.58
CA ASP A 313 14.17 -6.16 -16.99
C ASP A 313 13.44 -6.78 -18.22
N SER A 314 12.27 -6.23 -18.60
CA SER A 314 11.41 -6.75 -19.68
C SER A 314 11.43 -5.85 -20.93
N SER A 315 12.07 -4.69 -20.90
CA SER A 315 12.29 -3.74 -22.01
C SER A 315 13.69 -3.88 -22.59
#